data_632c2851b09f1440c9422fd0457348da
#
_entry.id   632c2851b09f1440c9422fd0457348da
#
_cell.length_a   1.000
_cell.length_b   1.000
_cell.length_c   1.000
_cell.angle_alpha   90.00
_cell.angle_beta   90.00
_cell.angle_gamma   90.00
#
_symmetry.space_group_name_H-M   'P 1'
#
loop_
_entity.id
_entity.type
_entity.pdbx_description
1 polymer ?
#
loop_
_entity_poly.entity_id
_entity_poly.type
_entity_poly.pdbx_seq_one_letter_code
_entity_poly.pdbx_strand_id
1 'polypeptide(L)'
;DQVHFREPGLTHKGDIATESKAGLAGGVTSYFEMPNVNPTTTTNENLSKKFGIASTKSASNYSFHLGASNTNIEEIKKVDINQAAALKVFMGASTGEMLVDSLDALDDIFHYSPLIVVTHCEDPQRVVDNEKLFYEKYGDDLCAEQHHLIRDDESCYLSSSLAVSLAKKYDADLHVFHLTTEKEMELFTEGLSLIHISEPTRLTSI
;
A
#
# COMPACT_ATOMS: atom_id res chain seq x y z
N ASP A 1 -0.49 6.45 -9.29
CA ASP A 1 -0.78 6.59 -7.86
C ASP A 1 -0.02 5.63 -6.95
N GLN A 2 0.71 4.65 -7.52
CA GLN A 2 1.47 3.67 -6.73
C GLN A 2 2.86 3.44 -7.34
N VAL A 3 3.85 4.19 -6.86
CA VAL A 3 5.25 3.97 -7.24
C VAL A 3 6.13 3.74 -6.01
N HIS A 4 7.24 3.04 -6.23
CA HIS A 4 8.24 2.73 -5.19
C HIS A 4 9.62 3.21 -5.66
N PHE A 5 9.88 4.50 -5.56
CA PHE A 5 11.17 5.10 -5.94
C PHE A 5 12.27 4.87 -4.92
N ARG A 6 11.91 4.43 -3.71
CA ARG A 6 12.82 3.94 -2.67
C ARG A 6 13.70 5.00 -2.01
N GLU A 7 13.49 6.27 -2.23
CA GLU A 7 14.18 7.35 -1.53
C GLU A 7 13.28 7.98 -0.45
N PRO A 8 13.81 8.20 0.76
CA PRO A 8 15.21 8.04 1.21
C PRO A 8 15.61 6.60 1.55
N GLY A 9 16.93 6.39 1.69
CA GLY A 9 17.57 5.26 2.37
C GLY A 9 17.69 3.96 1.60
N LEU A 10 16.95 3.77 0.51
CA LEU A 10 17.00 2.56 -0.33
C LEU A 10 17.40 2.87 -1.76
N THR A 11 18.20 3.91 -1.96
CA THR A 11 18.58 4.47 -3.27
C THR A 11 19.44 3.55 -4.14
N HIS A 12 19.93 2.44 -3.59
CA HIS A 12 20.54 1.36 -4.37
C HIS A 12 19.54 0.63 -5.29
N LYS A 13 18.22 0.79 -5.03
CA LYS A 13 17.14 0.22 -5.85
C LYS A 13 16.59 1.23 -6.86
N GLY A 14 16.62 2.52 -6.51
CA GLY A 14 16.12 3.62 -7.31
C GLY A 14 16.07 4.89 -6.48
N ASP A 15 15.98 6.05 -7.10
CA ASP A 15 15.85 7.34 -6.45
C ASP A 15 14.85 8.26 -7.18
N ILE A 16 14.42 9.33 -6.52
CA ILE A 16 13.43 10.26 -7.05
C ILE A 16 13.90 10.91 -8.36
N ALA A 17 15.20 11.21 -8.50
CA ALA A 17 15.71 11.89 -9.68
C ALA A 17 15.69 11.00 -10.92
N THR A 18 16.10 9.73 -10.80
CA THR A 18 16.15 8.78 -11.91
C THR A 18 14.77 8.26 -12.26
N GLU A 19 13.99 7.87 -11.26
CA GLU A 19 12.68 7.25 -11.46
C GLU A 19 11.62 8.24 -11.96
N SER A 20 11.64 9.49 -11.48
CA SER A 20 10.73 10.52 -12.01
C SER A 20 11.03 10.86 -13.48
N LYS A 21 12.30 10.86 -13.89
CA LYS A 21 12.68 11.03 -15.29
C LYS A 21 12.28 9.85 -16.16
N ALA A 22 12.46 8.62 -15.66
CA ALA A 22 12.03 7.41 -16.34
C ALA A 22 10.50 7.40 -16.53
N GLY A 23 9.74 7.75 -15.47
CA GLY A 23 8.29 7.92 -15.55
C GLY A 23 7.88 8.96 -16.58
N LEU A 24 8.53 10.13 -16.57
CA LEU A 24 8.26 11.22 -17.52
C LEU A 24 8.56 10.81 -18.96
N ALA A 25 9.65 10.10 -19.20
CA ALA A 25 9.99 9.55 -20.52
C ALA A 25 8.93 8.54 -21.01
N GLY A 26 8.26 7.83 -20.10
CA GLY A 26 7.13 6.94 -20.38
C GLY A 26 5.77 7.64 -20.46
N GLY A 27 5.71 8.99 -20.33
CA GLY A 27 4.48 9.77 -20.40
C GLY A 27 3.77 9.98 -19.07
N VAL A 28 4.36 9.58 -17.93
CA VAL A 28 3.82 9.78 -16.59
C VAL A 28 4.26 11.15 -16.07
N THR A 29 3.32 12.08 -15.98
CA THR A 29 3.60 13.48 -15.58
C THR A 29 3.39 13.76 -14.09
N SER A 30 2.80 12.81 -13.37
CA SER A 30 2.53 12.93 -11.93
C SER A 30 2.60 11.55 -11.27
N TYR A 31 3.09 11.48 -10.03
CA TYR A 31 3.15 10.23 -9.28
C TYR A 31 2.84 10.43 -7.80
N PHE A 32 2.38 9.36 -7.16
CA PHE A 32 2.29 9.24 -5.70
C PHE A 32 3.18 8.08 -5.26
N GLU A 33 4.09 8.38 -4.32
CA GLU A 33 5.09 7.41 -3.89
C GLU A 33 4.79 6.84 -2.51
N MET A 34 5.11 5.55 -2.37
CA MET A 34 4.88 4.73 -1.19
C MET A 34 5.76 5.12 -0.01
N PRO A 35 5.27 4.87 1.24
CA PRO A 35 5.97 5.26 2.46
C PRO A 35 7.06 4.26 2.91
N ASN A 36 7.19 3.09 2.29
CA ASN A 36 8.12 2.03 2.68
C ASN A 36 9.55 2.27 2.19
N VAL A 37 10.16 3.26 2.78
CA VAL A 37 11.53 3.76 2.59
C VAL A 37 12.28 3.73 3.93
N ASN A 38 13.50 4.27 4.03
CA ASN A 38 14.27 4.28 5.28
C ASN A 38 14.86 5.67 5.56
N PRO A 39 14.43 6.36 6.64
CA PRO A 39 13.35 5.94 7.56
C PRO A 39 11.99 5.90 6.86
N THR A 40 11.05 5.08 7.40
CA THR A 40 9.68 4.98 6.90
C THR A 40 8.95 6.32 6.97
N THR A 41 8.05 6.59 6.02
CA THR A 41 7.25 7.83 6.01
C THR A 41 5.99 7.64 6.87
N THR A 42 6.17 7.35 8.16
CA THR A 42 5.10 7.09 9.14
C THR A 42 4.89 8.25 10.11
N THR A 43 5.65 9.33 9.95
CA THR A 43 5.50 10.57 10.73
C THR A 43 5.35 11.77 9.81
N ASN A 44 4.68 12.82 10.27
CA ASN A 44 4.55 14.08 9.53
C ASN A 44 5.90 14.74 9.26
N GLU A 45 6.87 14.56 10.17
CA GLU A 45 8.24 15.04 9.98
C GLU A 45 8.92 14.33 8.79
N ASN A 46 8.85 13.01 8.71
CA ASN A 46 9.44 12.24 7.60
C ASN A 46 8.73 12.52 6.28
N LEU A 47 7.41 12.72 6.31
CA LEU A 47 6.66 13.17 5.13
C LEU A 47 7.18 14.51 4.62
N SER A 48 7.35 15.49 5.50
CA SER A 48 7.89 16.81 5.15
C SER A 48 9.33 16.74 4.61
N LYS A 49 10.20 15.92 5.22
CA LYS A 49 11.58 15.68 4.72
C LYS A 49 11.56 15.10 3.30
N LYS A 50 10.65 14.17 3.01
CA LYS A 50 10.52 13.56 1.69
C LYS A 50 10.08 14.57 0.64
N PHE A 51 9.16 15.47 0.95
CA PHE A 51 8.82 16.62 0.10
C PHE A 51 10.03 17.51 -0.16
N GLY A 52 10.85 17.78 0.87
CA GLY A 52 12.09 18.55 0.73
C GLY A 52 13.09 17.89 -0.23
N ILE A 53 13.23 16.56 -0.21
CA ILE A 53 14.06 15.82 -1.16
C ILE A 53 13.52 15.97 -2.58
N ALA A 54 12.23 15.72 -2.77
CA ALA A 54 11.59 15.75 -4.08
C ALA A 54 11.60 17.15 -4.73
N SER A 55 11.52 18.21 -3.94
CA SER A 55 11.52 19.60 -4.43
C SER A 55 12.77 19.97 -5.23
N THR A 56 13.87 19.26 -5.01
CA THR A 56 15.15 19.49 -5.71
C THR A 56 15.50 18.40 -6.73
N LYS A 57 14.78 17.28 -6.72
CA LYS A 57 15.15 16.10 -7.52
C LYS A 57 14.09 15.69 -8.54
N SER A 58 12.82 15.85 -8.23
CA SER A 58 11.75 15.35 -9.10
C SER A 58 11.65 16.12 -10.41
N ALA A 59 11.56 15.38 -11.50
CA ALA A 59 11.34 15.93 -12.85
C ALA A 59 9.85 16.04 -13.21
N SER A 60 8.94 15.45 -12.40
CA SER A 60 7.50 15.46 -12.62
C SER A 60 6.76 15.88 -11.36
N ASN A 61 5.43 16.09 -11.44
CA ASN A 61 4.62 16.39 -10.27
C ASN A 61 4.60 15.21 -9.31
N TYR A 62 4.55 15.50 -8.01
CA TYR A 62 4.65 14.47 -6.99
C TYR A 62 3.77 14.73 -5.78
N SER A 63 3.36 13.66 -5.14
CA SER A 63 2.91 13.63 -3.76
C SER A 63 3.33 12.32 -3.11
N PHE A 64 3.11 12.19 -1.81
CA PHE A 64 3.54 11.04 -1.02
C PHE A 64 2.41 10.55 -0.13
N HIS A 65 2.39 9.25 0.09
CA HIS A 65 1.50 8.66 1.07
C HIS A 65 2.13 8.73 2.46
N LEU A 66 1.33 9.08 3.46
CA LEU A 66 1.67 8.80 4.85
C LEU A 66 1.45 7.32 5.10
N GLY A 67 2.40 6.65 5.74
CA GLY A 67 2.28 5.24 6.11
C GLY A 67 1.60 5.05 7.45
N ALA A 68 0.69 4.11 7.54
CA ALA A 68 0.15 3.63 8.80
C ALA A 68 1.06 2.57 9.43
N SER A 69 0.97 2.45 10.75
CA SER A 69 1.55 1.38 11.55
C SER A 69 0.60 1.04 12.71
N ASN A 70 0.88 -0.04 13.43
CA ASN A 70 0.08 -0.42 14.62
C ASN A 70 0.12 0.64 15.75
N THR A 71 0.99 1.66 15.66
CA THR A 71 1.27 2.55 16.79
C THR A 71 1.25 4.04 16.47
N ASN A 72 1.06 4.45 15.19
CA ASN A 72 1.21 5.87 14.81
C ASN A 72 -0.10 6.64 14.62
N ILE A 73 -1.17 6.23 15.27
CA ILE A 73 -2.49 6.86 15.13
C ILE A 73 -2.48 8.37 15.43
N GLU A 74 -1.64 8.83 16.36
CA GLU A 74 -1.52 10.25 16.69
C GLU A 74 -0.84 11.08 15.57
N GLU A 75 0.01 10.46 14.76
CA GLU A 75 0.57 11.09 13.55
C GLU A 75 -0.50 11.18 12.44
N ILE A 76 -1.32 10.13 12.31
CA ILE A 76 -2.42 10.07 11.34
C ILE A 76 -3.46 11.17 11.63
N LYS A 77 -3.87 11.33 12.89
CA LYS A 77 -4.84 12.36 13.30
C LYS A 77 -4.35 13.80 13.05
N LYS A 78 -3.05 14.01 13.03
CA LYS A 78 -2.43 15.35 12.89
C LYS A 78 -1.99 15.69 11.46
N VAL A 79 -2.13 14.76 10.51
CA VAL A 79 -1.68 15.00 9.14
C VAL A 79 -2.45 16.15 8.50
N ASP A 80 -1.72 17.01 7.81
CA ASP A 80 -2.34 18.02 6.94
C ASP A 80 -2.81 17.33 5.66
N ILE A 81 -4.12 17.33 5.42
CA ILE A 81 -4.75 16.70 4.26
C ILE A 81 -4.28 17.26 2.91
N ASN A 82 -3.66 18.46 2.92
CA ASN A 82 -3.07 19.05 1.72
C ASN A 82 -1.62 18.63 1.48
N GLN A 83 -1.00 17.92 2.44
CA GLN A 83 0.39 17.49 2.37
C GLN A 83 0.58 15.97 2.19
N ALA A 84 -0.50 15.20 2.14
CA ALA A 84 -0.42 13.76 1.87
C ALA A 84 -1.39 13.38 0.76
N ALA A 85 -0.96 12.48 -0.13
CA ALA A 85 -1.82 11.96 -1.19
C ALA A 85 -2.93 11.07 -0.61
N ALA A 86 -2.58 10.23 0.35
CA ALA A 86 -3.47 9.31 1.05
C ALA A 86 -2.76 8.71 2.27
N LEU A 87 -3.50 7.95 3.07
CA LEU A 87 -2.95 7.11 4.14
C LEU A 87 -2.75 5.68 3.64
N LYS A 88 -1.49 5.25 3.52
CA LYS A 88 -1.16 3.89 3.06
C LYS A 88 -1.13 2.89 4.22
N VAL A 89 -1.92 1.83 4.08
CA VAL A 89 -2.00 0.71 5.01
C VAL A 89 -1.53 -0.56 4.33
N PHE A 90 -0.54 -1.24 4.89
CA PHE A 90 -0.13 -2.57 4.49
C PHE A 90 -0.81 -3.59 5.41
N MET A 91 -1.87 -4.23 4.93
CA MET A 91 -2.60 -5.28 5.65
C MET A 91 -1.98 -6.67 5.44
N GLY A 92 -0.86 -6.74 4.72
CA GLY A 92 -0.06 -7.91 4.41
C GLY A 92 1.20 -7.52 3.66
N ALA A 93 2.07 -8.50 3.36
CA ALA A 93 3.27 -8.37 2.51
C ALA A 93 4.19 -7.17 2.83
N SER A 94 4.23 -6.72 4.07
CA SER A 94 5.17 -5.72 4.54
C SER A 94 6.05 -6.28 5.65
N THR A 95 7.21 -5.69 5.82
CA THR A 95 8.15 -6.05 6.87
C THR A 95 8.33 -4.90 7.86
N GLY A 96 8.65 -5.25 9.09
CA GLY A 96 8.92 -4.28 10.14
C GLY A 96 7.68 -3.51 10.59
N GLU A 97 7.87 -2.23 10.93
CA GLU A 97 6.85 -1.39 11.56
C GLU A 97 5.65 -1.02 10.68
N MET A 98 5.70 -1.31 9.38
CA MET A 98 4.65 -0.91 8.45
C MET A 98 3.59 -1.98 8.18
N LEU A 99 3.74 -3.19 8.71
CA LEU A 99 2.66 -4.17 8.70
C LEU A 99 1.63 -3.75 9.74
N VAL A 100 0.38 -3.61 9.33
CA VAL A 100 -0.75 -3.34 10.22
C VAL A 100 -1.59 -4.61 10.30
N ASP A 101 -1.33 -5.40 11.33
CA ASP A 101 -1.96 -6.70 11.60
C ASP A 101 -2.83 -6.70 12.85
N SER A 102 -2.79 -5.64 13.65
CA SER A 102 -3.68 -5.43 14.79
C SER A 102 -5.06 -4.98 14.32
N LEU A 103 -6.10 -5.74 14.66
CA LEU A 103 -7.49 -5.36 14.38
C LEU A 103 -7.88 -4.05 15.06
N ASP A 104 -7.40 -3.80 16.28
CA ASP A 104 -7.66 -2.54 16.99
C ASP A 104 -7.00 -1.36 16.28
N ALA A 105 -5.78 -1.53 15.78
CA ALA A 105 -5.11 -0.49 15.00
C ALA A 105 -5.82 -0.22 13.67
N LEU A 106 -6.26 -1.26 12.96
CA LEU A 106 -7.06 -1.11 11.74
C LEU A 106 -8.38 -0.38 12.03
N ASP A 107 -9.07 -0.74 13.09
CA ASP A 107 -10.32 -0.10 13.52
C ASP A 107 -10.11 1.41 13.78
N ASP A 108 -9.06 1.77 14.53
CA ASP A 108 -8.69 3.15 14.79
C ASP A 108 -8.29 3.91 13.50
N ILE A 109 -7.51 3.30 12.63
CA ILE A 109 -7.08 3.89 11.36
C ILE A 109 -8.28 4.27 10.49
N PHE A 110 -9.20 3.35 10.28
CA PHE A 110 -10.40 3.61 9.47
C PHE A 110 -11.36 4.60 10.13
N HIS A 111 -11.42 4.61 11.48
CA HIS A 111 -12.26 5.53 12.22
C HIS A 111 -11.74 6.98 12.20
N TYR A 112 -10.43 7.17 12.32
CA TYR A 112 -9.86 8.50 12.56
C TYR A 112 -9.10 9.09 11.39
N SER A 113 -8.87 8.35 10.30
CA SER A 113 -8.13 8.90 9.16
C SER A 113 -8.88 10.08 8.54
N PRO A 114 -8.22 11.26 8.41
CA PRO A 114 -8.78 12.38 7.67
C PRO A 114 -8.49 12.26 6.15
N LEU A 115 -7.77 11.23 5.74
CA LEU A 115 -7.34 10.96 4.37
C LEU A 115 -8.05 9.71 3.84
N ILE A 116 -8.15 9.62 2.50
CA ILE A 116 -8.50 8.34 1.86
C ILE A 116 -7.52 7.25 2.32
N VAL A 117 -8.05 6.12 2.76
CA VAL A 117 -7.26 4.95 3.15
C VAL A 117 -6.96 4.13 1.90
N VAL A 118 -5.66 3.93 1.61
CA VAL A 118 -5.22 3.12 0.46
C VAL A 118 -4.52 1.86 0.97
N THR A 119 -4.97 0.69 0.52
CA THR A 119 -4.56 -0.58 1.11
C THR A 119 -3.81 -1.49 0.15
N HIS A 120 -2.84 -2.23 0.68
CA HIS A 120 -2.37 -3.50 0.13
C HIS A 120 -3.02 -4.62 0.94
N CYS A 121 -3.78 -5.47 0.29
CA CYS A 121 -4.61 -6.48 0.93
C CYS A 121 -4.12 -7.89 0.62
N GLU A 122 -3.54 -8.54 1.63
CA GLU A 122 -3.27 -9.97 1.68
C GLU A 122 -3.42 -10.40 3.15
N ASP A 123 -4.08 -11.51 3.41
CA ASP A 123 -4.19 -12.05 4.76
C ASP A 123 -2.84 -12.64 5.20
N PRO A 124 -2.15 -12.04 6.18
CA PRO A 124 -0.80 -12.45 6.52
C PRO A 124 -0.74 -13.85 7.14
N GLN A 125 -1.78 -14.25 7.88
CA GLN A 125 -1.79 -15.57 8.50
C GLN A 125 -1.95 -16.66 7.45
N ARG A 126 -2.85 -16.46 6.49
CA ARG A 126 -3.03 -17.41 5.38
C ARG A 126 -1.76 -17.55 4.53
N VAL A 127 -1.08 -16.45 4.24
CA VAL A 127 0.19 -16.51 3.51
C VAL A 127 1.23 -17.34 4.27
N VAL A 128 1.38 -17.13 5.58
CA VAL A 128 2.31 -17.90 6.42
C VAL A 128 1.94 -19.39 6.46
N ASP A 129 0.66 -19.71 6.58
CA ASP A 129 0.18 -21.09 6.62
C ASP A 129 0.41 -21.78 5.27
N ASN A 130 0.16 -21.09 4.16
CA ASN A 130 0.44 -21.59 2.83
C ASN A 130 1.96 -21.76 2.60
N GLU A 131 2.79 -20.79 2.97
CA GLU A 131 4.25 -20.90 2.88
C GLU A 131 4.76 -22.17 3.58
N LYS A 132 4.28 -22.41 4.80
CA LYS A 132 4.63 -23.59 5.57
C LYS A 132 4.20 -24.88 4.86
N LEU A 133 2.95 -24.94 4.38
CA LEU A 133 2.41 -26.09 3.67
C LEU A 133 3.23 -26.40 2.41
N PHE A 134 3.55 -25.38 1.63
CA PHE A 134 4.32 -25.54 0.40
C PHE A 134 5.79 -25.89 0.67
N TYR A 135 6.38 -25.32 1.72
CA TYR A 135 7.74 -25.71 2.13
C TYR A 135 7.81 -27.18 2.61
N GLU A 136 6.82 -27.64 3.38
CA GLU A 136 6.73 -29.04 3.78
C GLU A 136 6.61 -30.00 2.57
N LYS A 137 5.93 -29.54 1.50
CA LYS A 137 5.72 -30.34 0.29
C LYS A 137 6.91 -30.34 -0.68
N TYR A 138 7.58 -29.21 -0.86
CA TYR A 138 8.57 -29.00 -1.91
C TYR A 138 10.00 -28.83 -1.35
N GLY A 139 10.17 -28.45 -0.07
CA GLY A 139 11.47 -28.20 0.53
C GLY A 139 12.30 -27.20 -0.29
N ASP A 140 13.52 -27.58 -0.61
CA ASP A 140 14.45 -26.77 -1.39
C ASP A 140 14.07 -26.68 -2.89
N ASP A 141 13.11 -27.47 -3.37
CA ASP A 141 12.57 -27.37 -4.73
C ASP A 141 11.45 -26.32 -4.86
N LEU A 142 11.11 -25.63 -3.76
CA LEU A 142 10.14 -24.54 -3.79
C LEU A 142 10.69 -23.39 -4.65
N CYS A 143 9.93 -23.00 -5.68
CA CYS A 143 10.36 -22.00 -6.64
C CYS A 143 9.24 -20.98 -6.97
N ALA A 144 9.54 -20.04 -7.85
CA ALA A 144 8.62 -18.97 -8.21
C ALA A 144 7.27 -19.44 -8.80
N GLU A 145 7.22 -20.66 -9.36
CA GLU A 145 6.00 -21.24 -9.92
C GLU A 145 4.91 -21.46 -8.86
N GLN A 146 5.28 -21.66 -7.59
CA GLN A 146 4.35 -21.86 -6.50
C GLN A 146 3.90 -20.52 -5.84
N HIS A 147 4.48 -19.40 -6.23
CA HIS A 147 4.22 -18.11 -5.59
C HIS A 147 2.73 -17.74 -5.57
N HIS A 148 2.03 -17.93 -6.69
CA HIS A 148 0.60 -17.62 -6.80
C HIS A 148 -0.31 -18.57 -6.01
N LEU A 149 0.19 -19.75 -5.61
CA LEU A 149 -0.53 -20.70 -4.76
C LEU A 149 -0.32 -20.40 -3.27
N ILE A 150 0.81 -19.78 -2.94
CA ILE A 150 1.12 -19.34 -1.57
C ILE A 150 0.36 -18.05 -1.27
N ARG A 151 0.43 -17.09 -2.18
CA ARG A 151 -0.31 -15.83 -2.16
C ARG A 151 -1.54 -15.96 -3.05
N ASP A 152 -2.49 -16.73 -2.57
CA ASP A 152 -3.66 -17.12 -3.32
C ASP A 152 -4.76 -16.04 -3.33
N ASP A 153 -5.75 -16.24 -4.19
CA ASP A 153 -6.90 -15.34 -4.33
C ASP A 153 -7.71 -15.21 -3.02
N GLU A 154 -7.75 -16.25 -2.21
CA GLU A 154 -8.44 -16.22 -0.94
C GLU A 154 -7.74 -15.29 0.08
N SER A 155 -6.40 -15.24 0.08
CA SER A 155 -5.67 -14.31 0.95
C SER A 155 -5.96 -12.86 0.60
N CYS A 156 -6.06 -12.53 -0.68
CA CYS A 156 -6.47 -11.20 -1.14
C CYS A 156 -7.92 -10.89 -0.75
N TYR A 157 -8.83 -11.82 -1.02
CA TYR A 157 -10.26 -11.64 -0.74
C TYR A 157 -10.58 -11.45 0.74
N LEU A 158 -9.97 -12.21 1.64
CA LEU A 158 -10.17 -12.08 3.09
C LEU A 158 -9.74 -10.70 3.58
N SER A 159 -8.57 -10.25 3.17
CA SER A 159 -8.03 -8.96 3.57
C SER A 159 -8.82 -7.80 2.96
N SER A 160 -9.14 -7.85 1.66
CA SER A 160 -9.97 -6.84 1.00
C SER A 160 -11.38 -6.77 1.59
N SER A 161 -11.97 -7.91 1.96
CA SER A 161 -13.28 -7.97 2.63
C SER A 161 -13.25 -7.26 3.99
N LEU A 162 -12.17 -7.44 4.76
CA LEU A 162 -11.97 -6.74 6.02
C LEU A 162 -11.87 -5.23 5.79
N ALA A 163 -11.03 -4.79 4.84
CA ALA A 163 -10.87 -3.37 4.52
C ALA A 163 -12.21 -2.72 4.12
N VAL A 164 -12.98 -3.38 3.23
CA VAL A 164 -14.31 -2.91 2.81
C VAL A 164 -15.30 -2.87 3.98
N SER A 165 -15.25 -3.86 4.88
CA SER A 165 -16.13 -3.87 6.06
C SER A 165 -15.84 -2.71 7.02
N LEU A 166 -14.56 -2.40 7.24
CA LEU A 166 -14.12 -1.27 8.06
C LEU A 166 -14.48 0.07 7.40
N ALA A 167 -14.27 0.20 6.11
CA ALA A 167 -14.66 1.40 5.36
C ALA A 167 -16.16 1.67 5.47
N LYS A 168 -17.00 0.63 5.31
CA LYS A 168 -18.46 0.74 5.49
C LYS A 168 -18.85 1.08 6.92
N LYS A 169 -18.16 0.51 7.92
CA LYS A 169 -18.41 0.77 9.34
C LYS A 169 -18.22 2.22 9.73
N TYR A 170 -17.22 2.87 9.18
CA TYR A 170 -16.80 4.22 9.55
C TYR A 170 -17.10 5.28 8.50
N ASP A 171 -17.76 4.92 7.40
CA ASP A 171 -17.98 5.79 6.24
C ASP A 171 -16.67 6.41 5.73
N ALA A 172 -15.60 5.61 5.72
CA ALA A 172 -14.27 6.02 5.32
C ALA A 172 -14.04 5.79 3.84
N ASP A 173 -13.38 6.75 3.18
CA ASP A 173 -12.95 6.59 1.80
C ASP A 173 -11.86 5.51 1.71
N LEU A 174 -12.07 4.52 0.84
CA LEU A 174 -11.16 3.39 0.64
C LEU A 174 -10.77 3.25 -0.83
N HIS A 175 -9.47 3.05 -1.07
CA HIS A 175 -8.93 2.62 -2.35
C HIS A 175 -8.09 1.36 -2.15
N VAL A 176 -8.51 0.24 -2.72
CA VAL A 176 -7.74 -1.01 -2.70
C VAL A 176 -6.82 -1.04 -3.90
N PHE A 177 -5.50 -1.04 -3.65
CA PHE A 177 -4.49 -1.09 -4.70
C PHE A 177 -4.42 -2.47 -5.37
N HIS A 178 -4.01 -2.46 -6.64
CA HIS A 178 -3.62 -3.64 -7.43
C HIS A 178 -4.55 -4.86 -7.25
N LEU A 179 -5.86 -4.66 -7.36
CA LEU A 179 -6.83 -5.76 -7.41
C LEU A 179 -6.46 -6.73 -8.54
N THR A 180 -6.31 -8.00 -8.20
CA THR A 180 -5.83 -9.02 -9.12
C THR A 180 -6.75 -10.21 -9.27
N THR A 181 -7.79 -10.33 -8.43
CA THR A 181 -8.67 -11.49 -8.42
C THR A 181 -10.10 -11.12 -8.81
N GLU A 182 -10.76 -12.01 -9.54
CA GLU A 182 -12.18 -11.85 -9.92
C GLU A 182 -13.07 -11.77 -8.68
N LYS A 183 -12.76 -12.60 -7.69
CA LYS A 183 -13.54 -12.69 -6.44
C LYS A 183 -13.57 -11.38 -5.68
N GLU A 184 -12.48 -10.63 -5.66
CA GLU A 184 -12.42 -9.32 -5.00
C GLU A 184 -13.35 -8.30 -5.68
N MET A 185 -13.58 -8.42 -7.00
CA MET A 185 -14.47 -7.49 -7.71
C MET A 185 -15.91 -7.52 -7.20
N GLU A 186 -16.34 -8.63 -6.60
CA GLU A 186 -17.67 -8.77 -6.00
C GLU A 186 -17.86 -7.87 -4.76
N LEU A 187 -16.77 -7.41 -4.14
CA LEU A 187 -16.81 -6.50 -2.98
C LEU A 187 -17.19 -5.08 -3.38
N PHE A 188 -17.04 -4.74 -4.65
CA PHE A 188 -17.22 -3.39 -5.19
C PHE A 188 -18.45 -3.35 -6.08
N THR A 189 -19.34 -2.40 -5.84
CA THR A 189 -20.54 -2.19 -6.66
C THR A 189 -20.51 -0.80 -7.25
N GLU A 190 -21.03 -0.62 -8.46
CA GLU A 190 -21.32 0.71 -8.98
C GLU A 190 -22.24 1.42 -8.01
N GLY A 191 -21.76 2.45 -7.36
CA GLY A 191 -22.46 3.05 -6.26
C GLY A 191 -22.33 4.55 -6.16
N LEU A 192 -23.19 5.10 -5.34
CA LEU A 192 -23.32 6.50 -5.01
C LEU A 192 -22.17 7.06 -4.15
N SER A 193 -21.16 6.24 -3.85
CA SER A 193 -20.10 6.58 -2.92
C SER A 193 -18.73 6.36 -3.55
N LEU A 194 -17.84 7.32 -3.37
CA LEU A 194 -16.42 7.25 -3.73
C LEU A 194 -15.63 6.19 -2.92
N ILE A 195 -16.31 5.42 -2.07
CA ILE A 195 -15.72 4.45 -1.13
C ILE A 195 -15.03 3.28 -1.84
N HIS A 196 -15.27 3.08 -3.15
CA HIS A 196 -14.86 1.86 -3.84
C HIS A 196 -14.10 2.17 -5.13
N ILE A 197 -13.03 2.92 -5.03
CA ILE A 197 -12.09 3.06 -6.12
C ILE A 197 -11.07 1.91 -5.99
N SER A 198 -10.94 1.14 -7.05
CA SER A 198 -9.94 0.09 -7.17
C SER A 198 -9.24 0.19 -8.51
N GLU A 199 -7.99 -0.17 -8.55
CA GLU A 199 -7.24 -0.26 -9.80
C GLU A 199 -6.66 -1.68 -9.97
N PRO A 200 -6.81 -2.28 -11.16
CA PRO A 200 -6.16 -3.55 -11.45
C PRO A 200 -4.66 -3.36 -11.59
N THR A 201 -3.89 -4.30 -11.06
CA THR A 201 -2.47 -4.39 -11.41
C THR A 201 -2.35 -4.70 -12.89
N ARG A 202 -1.74 -3.80 -13.66
CA ARG A 202 -1.24 -4.21 -14.96
C ARG A 202 -0.05 -5.12 -14.71
N LEU A 203 -0.21 -6.39 -15.04
CA LEU A 203 0.94 -7.27 -15.24
C LEU A 203 1.76 -6.68 -16.37
N THR A 204 2.74 -5.86 -16.05
CA THR A 204 3.83 -5.60 -16.96
C THR A 204 4.62 -6.89 -17.02
N SER A 205 4.38 -7.69 -18.06
CA SER A 205 5.29 -8.77 -18.42
C SER A 205 6.70 -8.20 -18.52
N ILE A 206 7.55 -8.69 -17.65
CA ILE A 206 9.00 -8.51 -17.73
C ILE A 206 9.52 -9.25 -18.96
#